data_276a594db7df6655bda23f58b1165798
#
_entry.id   276a594db7df6655bda23f58b1165798
#
_cell.length_a   1.000
_cell.length_b   1.000
_cell.length_c   1.000
_cell.angle_alpha   90.00
_cell.angle_beta   90.00
_cell.angle_gamma   90.00
#
_symmetry.space_group_name_H-M   'P 1'
#
loop_
_entity.id
_entity.type
_entity.pdbx_description
1 polymer ?
#
loop_
_entity_poly.entity_id
_entity_poly.type
_entity_poly.pdbx_seq_one_letter_code
_entity_poly.pdbx_strand_id
1 'polypeptide(L)'
;MKEIFKKSILILAIFAIWQVVCELEIFTPYILPSPLVTLKTMYSMSLSGELATHTIISFKRIFAGYALSFALALVLGGIAALLPKISVYYEWILEFFRNIPPLSLIAILVLWFGINETPKIIIIILASFFPMFLSIQKGLTSCDIKLIEVGKIFGFNKFEIFYKIILKSALKDIFVGMRIGFGYAMRAIIGAEMIAASSGLGYLILDAEELSRADRIFVGIFTIGICGVLIDRLFLLLIAKFSLLRGEK
;
A
#
# COMPACT_ATOMS: atom_id res chain seq x y z
N MET A 1 -28.17 7.83 0.91
CA MET A 1 -28.76 7.06 -0.21
C MET A 1 -28.47 7.66 -1.59
N LYS A 2 -28.71 8.94 -1.87
CA LYS A 2 -28.50 9.56 -3.20
C LYS A 2 -27.03 9.47 -3.70
N GLU A 3 -26.04 9.58 -2.85
CA GLU A 3 -24.63 9.47 -3.28
C GLU A 3 -24.20 8.02 -3.61
N ILE A 4 -24.69 7.04 -2.85
CA ILE A 4 -24.41 5.62 -3.14
C ILE A 4 -25.05 5.26 -4.49
N PHE A 5 -26.28 5.71 -4.73
CA PHE A 5 -27.00 5.49 -5.97
C PHE A 5 -26.28 6.09 -7.18
N LYS A 6 -25.76 7.34 -7.06
CA LYS A 6 -24.96 7.96 -8.13
C LYS A 6 -23.66 7.19 -8.43
N LYS A 7 -22.96 6.72 -7.39
CA LYS A 7 -21.74 5.91 -7.57
C LYS A 7 -22.03 4.56 -8.23
N SER A 8 -23.14 3.91 -7.86
CA SER A 8 -23.55 2.65 -8.48
C SER A 8 -23.94 2.81 -9.95
N ILE A 9 -24.60 3.89 -10.33
CA ILE A 9 -24.96 4.18 -11.73
C ILE A 9 -23.69 4.32 -12.60
N LEU A 10 -22.66 5.03 -12.09
CA LEU A 10 -21.43 5.20 -12.85
C LEU A 10 -20.71 3.87 -13.07
N ILE A 11 -20.65 3.04 -12.05
CA ILE A 11 -20.04 1.71 -12.16
C ILE A 11 -20.80 0.85 -13.18
N LEU A 12 -22.14 0.82 -13.10
CA LEU A 12 -22.99 0.08 -14.03
C LEU A 12 -22.84 0.61 -15.47
N ALA A 13 -22.73 1.92 -15.64
CA ALA A 13 -22.51 2.53 -16.96
C ALA A 13 -21.16 2.11 -17.55
N ILE A 14 -20.09 2.06 -16.76
CA ILE A 14 -18.78 1.58 -17.23
C ILE A 14 -18.86 0.12 -17.67
N PHE A 15 -19.49 -0.75 -16.88
CA PHE A 15 -19.66 -2.15 -17.24
C PHE A 15 -20.54 -2.33 -18.49
N ALA A 16 -21.61 -1.52 -18.64
CA ALA A 16 -22.47 -1.52 -19.82
C ALA A 16 -21.70 -1.09 -21.07
N ILE A 17 -20.92 -0.01 -20.99
CA ILE A 17 -20.06 0.44 -22.10
C ILE A 17 -19.07 -0.65 -22.47
N TRP A 18 -18.41 -1.26 -21.49
CA TRP A 18 -17.48 -2.36 -21.75
C TRP A 18 -18.16 -3.54 -22.46
N GLN A 19 -19.35 -3.94 -22.01
CA GLN A 19 -20.12 -5.00 -22.65
C GLN A 19 -20.47 -4.65 -24.10
N VAL A 20 -20.96 -3.43 -24.35
CA VAL A 20 -21.31 -2.95 -25.70
C VAL A 20 -20.09 -2.95 -26.63
N VAL A 21 -18.92 -2.48 -26.14
CA VAL A 21 -17.68 -2.50 -26.93
C VAL A 21 -17.27 -3.92 -27.32
N CYS A 22 -17.48 -4.91 -26.43
CA CYS A 22 -17.22 -6.31 -26.72
C CYS A 22 -18.24 -6.90 -27.72
N GLU A 23 -19.53 -6.55 -27.62
CA GLU A 23 -20.57 -7.02 -28.53
C GLU A 23 -20.45 -6.43 -29.95
N LEU A 24 -19.92 -5.20 -30.04
CA LEU A 24 -19.61 -4.57 -31.33
C LEU A 24 -18.33 -5.12 -31.97
N GLU A 25 -17.65 -6.09 -31.35
CA GLU A 25 -16.41 -6.71 -31.83
C GLU A 25 -15.31 -5.68 -32.20
N ILE A 26 -15.29 -4.51 -31.57
CA ILE A 26 -14.29 -3.45 -31.81
C ILE A 26 -12.89 -3.99 -31.51
N PHE A 27 -12.76 -4.85 -30.52
CA PHE A 27 -11.54 -5.57 -30.17
C PHE A 27 -11.80 -7.07 -30.15
N THR A 28 -10.79 -7.84 -30.54
CA THR A 28 -10.87 -9.29 -30.42
C THR A 28 -10.98 -9.74 -28.96
N PRO A 29 -11.65 -10.85 -28.63
CA PRO A 29 -11.76 -11.38 -27.28
C PRO A 29 -10.41 -11.67 -26.61
N TYR A 30 -9.35 -11.85 -27.38
CA TYR A 30 -7.97 -12.01 -26.91
C TYR A 30 -7.39 -10.72 -26.34
N ILE A 31 -7.88 -9.55 -26.77
CA ILE A 31 -7.42 -8.23 -26.29
C ILE A 31 -8.37 -7.71 -25.21
N LEU A 32 -9.68 -7.80 -25.46
CA LEU A 32 -10.71 -7.32 -24.54
C LEU A 32 -11.78 -8.39 -24.32
N PRO A 33 -11.63 -9.23 -23.30
CA PRO A 33 -12.63 -10.20 -22.91
C PRO A 33 -13.90 -9.51 -22.39
N SER A 34 -15.08 -10.11 -22.58
CA SER A 34 -16.30 -9.54 -22.04
C SER A 34 -16.33 -9.62 -20.49
N PRO A 35 -17.08 -8.72 -19.82
CA PRO A 35 -17.27 -8.77 -18.38
C PRO A 35 -17.71 -10.15 -17.87
N LEU A 36 -18.60 -10.81 -18.62
CA LEU A 36 -19.12 -12.13 -18.26
C LEU A 36 -18.03 -13.21 -18.31
N VAL A 37 -17.18 -13.20 -19.36
CA VAL A 37 -16.04 -14.13 -19.48
C VAL A 37 -15.07 -13.91 -18.33
N THR A 38 -14.72 -12.66 -18.05
CA THR A 38 -13.83 -12.29 -16.92
C THR A 38 -14.37 -12.78 -15.58
N LEU A 39 -15.68 -12.61 -15.32
CA LEU A 39 -16.31 -13.09 -14.08
C LEU A 39 -16.34 -14.62 -14.00
N LYS A 40 -16.60 -15.32 -15.11
CA LYS A 40 -16.53 -16.80 -15.14
C LYS A 40 -15.11 -17.30 -14.87
N THR A 41 -14.10 -16.67 -15.45
CA THR A 41 -12.69 -16.99 -15.21
C THR A 41 -12.32 -16.73 -13.76
N MET A 42 -12.72 -15.58 -13.18
CA MET A 42 -12.50 -15.27 -11.76
C MET A 42 -13.14 -16.31 -10.83
N TYR A 43 -14.36 -16.73 -11.13
CA TYR A 43 -15.06 -17.78 -10.37
C TYR A 43 -14.34 -19.13 -10.48
N SER A 44 -13.95 -19.55 -11.68
CA SER A 44 -13.20 -20.79 -11.90
C SER A 44 -11.86 -20.81 -11.17
N MET A 45 -11.08 -19.71 -11.26
CA MET A 45 -9.80 -19.57 -10.57
C MET A 45 -9.95 -19.47 -9.04
N SER A 46 -11.10 -18.98 -8.56
CA SER A 46 -11.42 -19.00 -7.13
C SER A 46 -11.74 -20.40 -6.63
N LEU A 47 -12.50 -21.18 -7.40
CA LEU A 47 -12.84 -22.57 -7.05
C LEU A 47 -11.63 -23.51 -7.10
N SER A 48 -10.72 -23.32 -8.07
CA SER A 48 -9.49 -24.09 -8.16
C SER A 48 -8.47 -23.77 -7.06
N GLY A 49 -8.67 -22.65 -6.33
CA GLY A 49 -7.73 -22.15 -5.32
C GLY A 49 -6.52 -21.42 -5.91
N GLU A 50 -6.39 -21.34 -7.23
CA GLU A 50 -5.28 -20.68 -7.92
C GLU A 50 -5.20 -19.21 -7.54
N LEU A 51 -6.33 -18.47 -7.65
CA LEU A 51 -6.39 -17.06 -7.30
C LEU A 51 -6.05 -16.80 -5.83
N ALA A 52 -6.54 -17.66 -4.93
CA ALA A 52 -6.23 -17.57 -3.51
C ALA A 52 -4.74 -17.77 -3.23
N THR A 53 -4.11 -18.74 -3.90
CA THR A 53 -2.68 -19.05 -3.75
C THR A 53 -1.83 -17.83 -4.14
N HIS A 54 -2.03 -17.26 -5.33
CA HIS A 54 -1.30 -16.09 -5.79
C HIS A 54 -1.54 -14.87 -4.88
N THR A 55 -2.78 -14.65 -4.46
CA THR A 55 -3.14 -13.56 -3.54
C THR A 55 -2.41 -13.70 -2.21
N ILE A 56 -2.47 -14.88 -1.58
CA ILE A 56 -1.82 -15.12 -0.28
C ILE A 56 -0.31 -14.92 -0.37
N ILE A 57 0.33 -15.37 -1.43
CA ILE A 57 1.77 -15.21 -1.62
C ILE A 57 2.15 -13.73 -1.72
N SER A 58 1.46 -12.94 -2.56
CA SER A 58 1.70 -11.49 -2.65
C SER A 58 1.48 -10.80 -1.31
N PHE A 59 0.42 -11.14 -0.58
CA PHE A 59 0.15 -10.55 0.72
C PHE A 59 1.18 -10.92 1.79
N LYS A 60 1.69 -12.15 1.81
CA LYS A 60 2.80 -12.54 2.71
C LYS A 60 4.03 -11.66 2.48
N ARG A 61 4.40 -11.42 1.22
CA ARG A 61 5.51 -10.54 0.86
C ARG A 61 5.25 -9.09 1.29
N ILE A 62 4.03 -8.59 0.99
CA ILE A 62 3.62 -7.24 1.38
C ILE A 62 3.74 -7.07 2.89
N PHE A 63 3.13 -7.94 3.68
CA PHE A 63 3.16 -7.80 5.13
C PHE A 63 4.56 -7.91 5.71
N ALA A 64 5.41 -8.79 5.19
CA ALA A 64 6.80 -8.90 5.63
C ALA A 64 7.60 -7.61 5.37
N GLY A 65 7.62 -7.13 4.11
CA GLY A 65 8.34 -5.91 3.76
C GLY A 65 7.74 -4.65 4.40
N TYR A 66 6.42 -4.57 4.47
CA TYR A 66 5.70 -3.45 5.07
C TYR A 66 5.92 -3.34 6.59
N ALA A 67 5.91 -4.46 7.32
CA ALA A 67 6.19 -4.46 8.76
C ALA A 67 7.61 -3.99 9.06
N LEU A 68 8.61 -4.46 8.30
CA LEU A 68 10.00 -4.00 8.41
C LEU A 68 10.11 -2.51 8.08
N SER A 69 9.46 -2.08 7.01
CA SER A 69 9.41 -0.68 6.59
C SER A 69 8.80 0.21 7.67
N PHE A 70 7.67 -0.21 8.27
CA PHE A 70 7.03 0.53 9.36
C PHE A 70 7.93 0.63 10.59
N ALA A 71 8.58 -0.46 10.99
CA ALA A 71 9.52 -0.44 12.11
C ALA A 71 10.67 0.54 11.87
N LEU A 72 11.28 0.51 10.68
CA LEU A 72 12.34 1.46 10.29
C LEU A 72 11.84 2.91 10.27
N ALA A 73 10.66 3.14 9.70
CA ALA A 73 10.06 4.47 9.63
C ALA A 73 9.72 5.02 11.03
N LEU A 74 9.25 4.17 11.94
CA LEU A 74 8.96 4.56 13.32
C LEU A 74 10.23 4.93 14.08
N VAL A 75 11.29 4.14 13.94
CA VAL A 75 12.58 4.39 14.59
C VAL A 75 13.21 5.68 14.04
N LEU A 76 13.38 5.80 12.72
CA LEU A 76 14.04 6.97 12.12
C LEU A 76 13.18 8.23 12.24
N GLY A 77 11.87 8.13 12.09
CA GLY A 77 10.94 9.24 12.30
C GLY A 77 10.88 9.68 13.75
N GLY A 78 10.97 8.73 14.70
CA GLY A 78 11.11 9.01 16.12
C GLY A 78 12.43 9.73 16.45
N ILE A 79 13.55 9.28 15.89
CA ILE A 79 14.85 9.94 16.03
C ILE A 79 14.79 11.36 15.45
N ALA A 80 14.20 11.55 14.27
CA ALA A 80 14.04 12.86 13.66
C ALA A 80 13.24 13.83 14.55
N ALA A 81 12.20 13.33 15.21
CA ALA A 81 11.35 14.15 16.07
C ALA A 81 11.99 14.47 17.43
N LEU A 82 12.67 13.49 18.04
CA LEU A 82 13.22 13.63 19.39
C LEU A 82 14.64 14.21 19.41
N LEU A 83 15.43 13.94 18.38
CA LEU A 83 16.84 14.28 18.26
C LEU A 83 17.14 14.97 16.93
N PRO A 84 16.58 16.18 16.68
CA PRO A 84 16.69 16.86 15.39
C PRO A 84 18.13 17.17 14.98
N LYS A 85 19.07 17.25 15.94
CA LYS A 85 20.49 17.40 15.63
C LYS A 85 21.10 16.16 14.95
N ILE A 86 20.55 14.98 15.22
CA ILE A 86 21.00 13.71 14.62
C ILE A 86 20.34 13.52 13.26
N SER A 87 19.10 13.95 13.09
CA SER A 87 18.37 13.77 11.83
C SER A 87 19.06 14.46 10.64
N VAL A 88 19.71 15.59 10.84
CA VAL A 88 20.45 16.33 9.83
C VAL A 88 21.51 15.46 9.11
N TYR A 89 22.11 14.48 9.81
CA TYR A 89 23.15 13.63 9.21
C TYR A 89 22.62 12.59 8.21
N TYR A 90 21.35 12.17 8.32
CA TYR A 90 20.80 11.16 7.43
C TYR A 90 19.66 11.66 6.53
N GLU A 91 19.07 12.81 6.82
CA GLU A 91 17.92 13.33 6.05
C GLU A 91 18.25 13.52 4.58
N TRP A 92 19.41 14.08 4.25
CA TRP A 92 19.82 14.28 2.87
C TRP A 92 20.03 12.95 2.10
N ILE A 93 20.50 11.90 2.81
CA ILE A 93 20.64 10.56 2.24
C ILE A 93 19.25 9.99 1.95
N LEU A 94 18.32 10.12 2.91
CA LEU A 94 16.95 9.67 2.72
C LEU A 94 16.26 10.44 1.58
N GLU A 95 16.51 11.73 1.48
CA GLU A 95 15.96 12.55 0.41
C GLU A 95 16.48 12.12 -0.97
N PHE A 96 17.75 11.79 -1.09
CA PHE A 96 18.34 11.24 -2.31
C PHE A 96 17.63 9.93 -2.70
N PHE A 97 17.55 8.96 -1.78
CA PHE A 97 16.93 7.66 -2.08
C PHE A 97 15.42 7.76 -2.36
N ARG A 98 14.72 8.71 -1.76
CA ARG A 98 13.29 8.96 -2.02
C ARG A 98 13.00 9.30 -3.47
N ASN A 99 13.93 9.93 -4.17
CA ASN A 99 13.77 10.32 -5.57
C ASN A 99 14.06 9.16 -6.55
N ILE A 100 14.60 8.04 -6.07
CA ILE A 100 14.84 6.86 -6.91
C ILE A 100 13.58 6.00 -6.94
N PRO A 101 12.98 5.72 -8.12
CA PRO A 101 11.86 4.80 -8.22
C PRO A 101 12.25 3.41 -7.71
N PRO A 102 11.56 2.83 -6.71
CA PRO A 102 11.97 1.53 -6.13
C PRO A 102 12.10 0.42 -7.17
N LEU A 103 11.20 0.37 -8.16
CA LEU A 103 11.24 -0.65 -9.21
C LEU A 103 12.46 -0.55 -10.12
N SER A 104 13.08 0.62 -10.27
CA SER A 104 14.31 0.74 -11.07
C SER A 104 15.49 0.00 -10.43
N LEU A 105 15.43 -0.26 -9.12
CA LEU A 105 16.46 -0.98 -8.41
C LEU A 105 16.33 -2.50 -8.51
N ILE A 106 15.25 -3.04 -9.10
CA ILE A 106 14.99 -4.47 -9.13
C ILE A 106 16.12 -5.25 -9.80
N ALA A 107 16.65 -4.73 -10.92
CA ALA A 107 17.72 -5.39 -11.67
C ALA A 107 19.00 -5.56 -10.85
N ILE A 108 19.41 -4.51 -10.13
CA ILE A 108 20.62 -4.57 -9.28
C ILE A 108 20.38 -5.46 -8.05
N LEU A 109 19.17 -5.43 -7.48
CA LEU A 109 18.81 -6.29 -6.35
C LEU A 109 18.78 -7.77 -6.74
N VAL A 110 18.27 -8.09 -7.93
CA VAL A 110 18.31 -9.45 -8.48
C VAL A 110 19.75 -9.89 -8.75
N LEU A 111 20.60 -8.99 -9.24
CA LEU A 111 22.01 -9.28 -9.46
C LEU A 111 22.75 -9.60 -8.14
N TRP A 112 22.46 -8.87 -7.06
CA TRP A 112 23.12 -9.07 -5.77
C TRP A 112 22.56 -10.23 -4.96
N PHE A 113 21.26 -10.44 -4.97
CA PHE A 113 20.58 -11.39 -4.10
C PHE A 113 19.99 -12.61 -4.85
N GLY A 114 20.04 -12.62 -6.19
CA GLY A 114 19.40 -13.65 -7.01
C GLY A 114 17.88 -13.49 -7.12
N ILE A 115 17.25 -14.40 -7.86
CA ILE A 115 15.79 -14.44 -8.07
C ILE A 115 15.15 -15.19 -6.88
N ASN A 116 15.08 -14.54 -5.72
CA ASN A 116 14.47 -15.08 -4.51
C ASN A 116 13.50 -14.06 -3.87
N GLU A 117 13.10 -14.27 -2.63
CA GLU A 117 12.16 -13.38 -1.93
C GLU A 117 12.80 -12.03 -1.51
N THR A 118 14.11 -11.98 -1.31
CA THR A 118 14.83 -10.82 -0.78
C THR A 118 14.68 -9.56 -1.63
N PRO A 119 14.92 -9.57 -2.96
CA PRO A 119 14.70 -8.39 -3.81
C PRO A 119 13.29 -7.82 -3.71
N LYS A 120 12.29 -8.70 -3.71
CA LYS A 120 10.87 -8.30 -3.62
C LYS A 120 10.55 -7.61 -2.30
N ILE A 121 11.05 -8.16 -1.18
CA ILE A 121 10.88 -7.57 0.15
C ILE A 121 11.58 -6.20 0.24
N ILE A 122 12.81 -6.08 -0.28
CA ILE A 122 13.55 -4.81 -0.30
C ILE A 122 12.79 -3.74 -1.10
N ILE A 123 12.23 -4.09 -2.26
CA ILE A 123 11.41 -3.18 -3.07
C ILE A 123 10.19 -2.69 -2.30
N ILE A 124 9.51 -3.57 -1.56
CA ILE A 124 8.38 -3.17 -0.72
C ILE A 124 8.83 -2.19 0.37
N ILE A 125 9.96 -2.48 1.04
CA ILE A 125 10.52 -1.61 2.07
C ILE A 125 10.79 -0.22 1.49
N LEU A 126 11.53 -0.14 0.40
CA LEU A 126 11.89 1.14 -0.24
C LEU A 126 10.66 1.94 -0.68
N ALA A 127 9.65 1.26 -1.23
CA ALA A 127 8.44 1.92 -1.69
C ALA A 127 7.57 2.46 -0.55
N SER A 128 7.43 1.73 0.54
CA SER A 128 6.52 2.07 1.63
C SER A 128 7.16 2.90 2.75
N PHE A 129 8.48 2.87 2.87
CA PHE A 129 9.23 3.55 3.93
C PHE A 129 9.03 5.06 3.92
N PHE A 130 9.28 5.72 2.80
CA PHE A 130 9.30 7.19 2.75
C PHE A 130 7.96 7.84 3.12
N PRO A 131 6.81 7.42 2.58
CA PRO A 131 5.52 7.99 2.97
C PRO A 131 5.20 7.75 4.45
N MET A 132 5.59 6.61 5.02
CA MET A 132 5.43 6.35 6.45
C MET A 132 6.36 7.22 7.30
N PHE A 133 7.66 7.27 6.94
CA PHE A 133 8.66 8.09 7.62
C PHE A 133 8.24 9.55 7.72
N LEU A 134 7.87 10.17 6.58
CA LEU A 134 7.45 11.58 6.54
C LEU A 134 6.19 11.84 7.35
N SER A 135 5.22 10.94 7.31
CA SER A 135 3.99 11.09 8.08
C SER A 135 4.22 10.92 9.58
N ILE A 136 5.08 9.98 9.98
CA ILE A 136 5.46 9.75 11.38
C ILE A 136 6.24 10.96 11.89
N GLN A 137 7.26 11.41 11.17
CA GLN A 137 8.05 12.59 11.53
C GLN A 137 7.17 13.81 11.72
N LYS A 138 6.29 14.09 10.74
CA LYS A 138 5.32 15.18 10.81
C LYS A 138 4.42 15.05 12.05
N GLY A 139 3.82 13.89 12.26
CA GLY A 139 2.91 13.67 13.38
C GLY A 139 3.56 13.90 14.74
N LEU A 140 4.80 13.44 14.90
CA LEU A 140 5.55 13.58 16.14
C LEU A 140 6.03 15.03 16.40
N THR A 141 6.34 15.79 15.34
CA THR A 141 6.82 17.18 15.44
C THR A 141 5.69 18.22 15.51
N SER A 142 4.48 17.88 15.07
CA SER A 142 3.32 18.79 15.03
C SER A 142 2.47 18.79 16.30
N CYS A 143 2.96 18.22 17.40
CA CYS A 143 2.25 18.25 18.68
C CYS A 143 2.14 19.68 19.22
N ASP A 144 0.94 20.08 19.67
CA ASP A 144 0.72 21.40 20.24
C ASP A 144 1.58 21.60 21.48
N ILE A 145 2.39 22.69 21.47
CA ILE A 145 3.29 23.07 22.57
C ILE A 145 2.51 23.23 23.89
N LYS A 146 1.27 23.73 23.84
CA LYS A 146 0.41 23.89 25.02
C LYS A 146 0.15 22.55 25.73
N LEU A 147 -0.04 21.47 24.98
CA LEU A 147 -0.22 20.13 25.56
C LEU A 147 1.06 19.66 26.26
N ILE A 148 2.22 19.98 25.69
CA ILE A 148 3.52 19.66 26.30
C ILE A 148 3.72 20.46 27.59
N GLU A 149 3.35 21.74 27.61
CA GLU A 149 3.41 22.60 28.79
C GLU A 149 2.50 22.09 29.91
N VAL A 150 1.26 21.70 29.56
CA VAL A 150 0.34 21.06 30.51
C VAL A 150 0.97 19.81 31.12
N GLY A 151 1.58 18.94 30.29
CA GLY A 151 2.29 17.76 30.80
C GLY A 151 3.41 18.09 31.79
N LYS A 152 4.17 19.17 31.54
CA LYS A 152 5.20 19.65 32.47
C LYS A 152 4.62 20.14 33.79
N ILE A 153 3.50 20.87 33.74
CA ILE A 153 2.78 21.35 34.96
C ILE A 153 2.33 20.17 35.82
N PHE A 154 1.88 19.07 35.18
CA PHE A 154 1.52 17.81 35.85
C PHE A 154 2.74 17.01 36.35
N GLY A 155 3.96 17.51 36.18
CA GLY A 155 5.17 16.85 36.64
C GLY A 155 5.65 15.69 35.79
N PHE A 156 5.15 15.57 34.54
CA PHE A 156 5.57 14.50 33.66
C PHE A 156 7.02 14.67 33.21
N ASN A 157 7.79 13.58 33.28
CA ASN A 157 9.14 13.55 32.74
C ASN A 157 9.11 13.49 31.18
N LYS A 158 10.29 13.63 30.55
CA LYS A 158 10.41 13.67 29.08
C LYS A 158 9.83 12.42 28.40
N PHE A 159 10.01 11.24 28.99
CA PHE A 159 9.49 9.98 28.45
C PHE A 159 7.96 9.92 28.58
N GLU A 160 7.41 10.37 29.69
CA GLU A 160 5.96 10.44 29.91
C GLU A 160 5.29 11.43 28.95
N ILE A 161 5.90 12.60 28.72
CA ILE A 161 5.44 13.59 27.73
C ILE A 161 5.43 12.95 26.35
N PHE A 162 6.50 12.26 25.95
CA PHE A 162 6.56 11.59 24.66
C PHE A 162 5.46 10.54 24.53
N TYR A 163 5.37 9.61 25.46
CA TYR A 163 4.43 8.48 25.34
C TYR A 163 2.97 8.86 25.57
N LYS A 164 2.70 9.72 26.59
CA LYS A 164 1.33 10.08 26.98
C LYS A 164 0.74 11.20 26.10
N ILE A 165 1.57 12.10 25.56
CA ILE A 165 1.11 13.30 24.84
C ILE A 165 1.51 13.24 23.38
N ILE A 166 2.82 13.29 23.05
CA ILE A 166 3.30 13.42 21.69
C ILE A 166 2.89 12.23 20.81
N LEU A 167 3.15 11.01 21.28
CA LEU A 167 2.83 9.80 20.52
C LEU A 167 1.31 9.67 20.29
N LYS A 168 0.51 9.96 21.33
CA LYS A 168 -0.95 9.95 21.19
C LYS A 168 -1.44 11.03 20.22
N SER A 169 -0.77 12.18 20.21
CA SER A 169 -1.03 13.26 19.27
C SER A 169 -0.70 12.84 17.82
N ALA A 170 0.34 12.09 17.62
CA ALA A 170 0.81 11.66 16.30
C ALA A 170 0.04 10.48 15.70
N LEU A 171 -0.77 9.74 16.46
CA LEU A 171 -1.40 8.49 16.01
C LEU A 171 -2.17 8.64 14.69
N LYS A 172 -2.89 9.75 14.50
CA LYS A 172 -3.63 10.01 13.27
C LYS A 172 -2.71 10.08 12.05
N ASP A 173 -1.61 10.86 12.17
CA ASP A 173 -0.62 10.98 11.08
C ASP A 173 0.12 9.67 10.84
N ILE A 174 0.41 8.91 11.90
CA ILE A 174 1.00 7.57 11.80
C ILE A 174 0.10 6.64 10.99
N PHE A 175 -1.21 6.56 11.31
CA PHE A 175 -2.15 5.73 10.55
C PHE A 175 -2.36 6.23 9.11
N VAL A 176 -2.33 7.54 8.86
CA VAL A 176 -2.36 8.11 7.51
C VAL A 176 -1.11 7.68 6.74
N GLY A 177 0.07 7.77 7.36
CA GLY A 177 1.32 7.29 6.77
C GLY A 177 1.29 5.79 6.45
N MET A 178 0.78 4.99 7.39
CA MET A 178 0.58 3.55 7.18
C MET A 178 -0.34 3.26 5.98
N ARG A 179 -1.46 3.95 5.88
CA ARG A 179 -2.40 3.81 4.74
C ARG A 179 -1.73 4.12 3.41
N ILE A 180 -1.03 5.26 3.34
CA ILE A 180 -0.33 5.68 2.11
C ILE A 180 0.78 4.69 1.77
N GLY A 181 1.61 4.32 2.76
CA GLY A 181 2.70 3.36 2.61
C GLY A 181 2.22 1.99 2.13
N PHE A 182 1.08 1.51 2.62
CA PHE A 182 0.50 0.26 2.16
C PHE A 182 0.11 0.30 0.68
N GLY A 183 -0.48 1.42 0.23
CA GLY A 183 -0.79 1.62 -1.18
C GLY A 183 0.45 1.61 -2.08
N TYR A 184 1.58 2.15 -1.60
CA TYR A 184 2.86 2.07 -2.31
C TYR A 184 3.44 0.64 -2.29
N ALA A 185 3.36 -0.07 -1.17
CA ALA A 185 3.78 -1.46 -1.06
C ALA A 185 3.05 -2.38 -2.06
N MET A 186 1.72 -2.23 -2.16
CA MET A 186 0.88 -2.98 -3.11
C MET A 186 1.32 -2.76 -4.57
N ARG A 187 1.55 -1.52 -4.96
CA ARG A 187 1.98 -1.21 -6.35
C ARG A 187 3.37 -1.74 -6.63
N ALA A 188 4.27 -1.60 -5.67
CA ALA A 188 5.67 -2.00 -5.81
C ALA A 188 5.82 -3.52 -5.95
N ILE A 189 5.08 -4.32 -5.15
CA ILE A 189 5.17 -5.78 -5.22
C ILE A 189 4.67 -6.32 -6.55
N ILE A 190 3.58 -5.76 -7.11
CA ILE A 190 3.06 -6.22 -8.38
C ILE A 190 4.12 -6.10 -9.49
N GLY A 191 4.79 -4.94 -9.59
CA GLY A 191 5.88 -4.76 -10.54
C GLY A 191 7.08 -5.65 -10.28
N ALA A 192 7.45 -5.86 -9.00
CA ALA A 192 8.55 -6.76 -8.65
C ALA A 192 8.22 -8.23 -8.96
N GLU A 193 6.98 -8.65 -8.78
CA GLU A 193 6.52 -10.00 -9.12
C GLU A 193 6.46 -10.25 -10.63
N MET A 194 6.12 -9.25 -11.43
CA MET A 194 6.17 -9.35 -12.89
C MET A 194 7.60 -9.55 -13.42
N ILE A 195 8.61 -9.04 -12.73
CA ILE A 195 10.01 -9.10 -13.20
C ILE A 195 10.75 -10.33 -12.65
N ALA A 196 10.52 -10.66 -11.39
CA ALA A 196 11.41 -11.58 -10.66
C ALA A 196 10.66 -12.58 -9.76
N ALA A 197 9.51 -13.09 -10.19
CA ALA A 197 8.77 -14.09 -9.43
C ALA A 197 8.26 -15.25 -10.29
N SER A 198 7.98 -16.38 -9.62
CA SER A 198 7.28 -17.56 -10.19
C SER A 198 5.91 -17.76 -9.54
N SER A 199 5.45 -16.79 -8.75
CA SER A 199 4.16 -16.83 -8.05
C SER A 199 3.81 -15.46 -7.51
N GLY A 200 2.52 -15.20 -7.30
CA GLY A 200 1.98 -13.93 -6.85
C GLY A 200 1.05 -13.32 -7.89
N LEU A 201 0.36 -12.22 -7.54
CA LEU A 201 -0.61 -11.56 -8.43
C LEU A 201 0.06 -10.90 -9.65
N GLY A 202 1.28 -10.35 -9.47
CA GLY A 202 2.06 -9.80 -10.56
C GLY A 202 2.54 -10.87 -11.53
N TYR A 203 3.01 -12.00 -11.02
CA TYR A 203 3.35 -13.18 -11.83
C TYR A 203 2.13 -13.71 -12.59
N LEU A 204 0.97 -13.83 -11.95
CA LEU A 204 -0.27 -14.28 -12.59
C LEU A 204 -0.63 -13.41 -13.80
N ILE A 205 -0.44 -12.10 -13.70
CA ILE A 205 -0.70 -11.18 -14.81
C ILE A 205 0.30 -11.40 -15.95
N LEU A 206 1.59 -11.54 -15.65
CA LEU A 206 2.64 -11.78 -16.65
C LEU A 206 2.46 -13.14 -17.34
N ASP A 207 2.23 -14.21 -16.58
CA ASP A 207 1.96 -15.56 -17.10
C ASP A 207 0.72 -15.58 -18.02
N ALA A 208 -0.32 -14.85 -17.63
CA ALA A 208 -1.52 -14.72 -18.46
C ALA A 208 -1.26 -13.90 -19.74
N GLU A 209 -0.37 -12.92 -19.71
CA GLU A 209 0.06 -12.17 -20.90
C GLU A 209 0.83 -13.07 -21.86
N GLU A 210 1.81 -13.83 -21.37
CA GLU A 210 2.58 -14.80 -22.18
C GLU A 210 1.69 -15.86 -22.85
N LEU A 211 0.61 -16.27 -22.15
CA LEU A 211 -0.38 -17.22 -22.68
C LEU A 211 -1.48 -16.57 -23.52
N SER A 212 -1.41 -15.23 -23.75
CA SER A 212 -2.45 -14.46 -24.46
C SER A 212 -3.85 -14.63 -23.86
N ARG A 213 -3.94 -14.77 -22.51
CA ARG A 213 -5.16 -14.96 -21.73
C ARG A 213 -5.59 -13.65 -21.05
N ALA A 214 -6.10 -12.71 -21.86
CA ALA A 214 -6.55 -11.41 -21.35
C ALA A 214 -7.61 -11.53 -20.23
N ASP A 215 -8.47 -12.53 -20.28
CA ASP A 215 -9.44 -12.81 -19.21
C ASP A 215 -8.77 -13.00 -17.83
N ARG A 216 -7.62 -13.69 -17.78
CA ARG A 216 -6.83 -13.89 -16.55
C ARG A 216 -6.10 -12.61 -16.12
N ILE A 217 -5.61 -11.81 -17.08
CA ILE A 217 -5.01 -10.50 -16.79
C ILE A 217 -6.03 -9.62 -16.09
N PHE A 218 -7.26 -9.50 -16.61
CA PHE A 218 -8.33 -8.74 -15.99
C PHE A 218 -8.70 -9.27 -14.60
N VAL A 219 -8.73 -10.59 -14.40
CA VAL A 219 -8.94 -11.19 -13.08
C VAL A 219 -7.86 -10.75 -12.09
N GLY A 220 -6.58 -10.79 -12.49
CA GLY A 220 -5.47 -10.32 -11.66
C GLY A 220 -5.63 -8.84 -11.27
N ILE A 221 -5.90 -7.98 -12.26
CA ILE A 221 -6.10 -6.53 -12.06
C ILE A 221 -7.27 -6.25 -11.11
N PHE A 222 -8.43 -6.88 -11.32
CA PHE A 222 -9.59 -6.72 -10.46
C PHE A 222 -9.32 -7.22 -9.04
N THR A 223 -8.63 -8.34 -8.89
CA THR A 223 -8.27 -8.87 -7.57
C THR A 223 -7.39 -7.88 -6.80
N ILE A 224 -6.37 -7.29 -7.45
CA ILE A 224 -5.53 -6.26 -6.86
C ILE A 224 -6.39 -5.05 -6.45
N GLY A 225 -7.28 -4.58 -7.33
CA GLY A 225 -8.15 -3.45 -7.06
C GLY A 225 -9.10 -3.70 -5.88
N ILE A 226 -9.75 -4.86 -5.84
CA ILE A 226 -10.66 -5.25 -4.75
C ILE A 226 -9.90 -5.32 -3.42
N CYS A 227 -8.78 -6.04 -3.39
CA CYS A 227 -7.95 -6.16 -2.18
C CYS A 227 -7.46 -4.79 -1.71
N GLY A 228 -7.00 -3.93 -2.64
CA GLY A 228 -6.57 -2.58 -2.33
C GLY A 228 -7.67 -1.74 -1.70
N VAL A 229 -8.88 -1.74 -2.28
CA VAL A 229 -10.04 -1.02 -1.72
C VAL A 229 -10.44 -1.55 -0.35
N LEU A 230 -10.47 -2.86 -0.15
CA LEU A 230 -10.82 -3.46 1.14
C LEU A 230 -9.85 -3.00 2.25
N ILE A 231 -8.56 -3.05 1.99
CA ILE A 231 -7.56 -2.64 2.98
C ILE A 231 -7.56 -1.13 3.20
N ASP A 232 -7.73 -0.34 2.13
CA ASP A 232 -7.88 1.11 2.26
C ASP A 232 -9.07 1.49 3.15
N ARG A 233 -10.19 0.80 3.01
CA ARG A 233 -11.37 0.97 3.89
C ARG A 233 -11.08 0.60 5.34
N LEU A 234 -10.31 -0.48 5.59
CA LEU A 234 -9.90 -0.83 6.94
C LEU A 234 -9.05 0.27 7.59
N PHE A 235 -8.08 0.84 6.85
CA PHE A 235 -7.31 1.98 7.35
C PHE A 235 -8.17 3.20 7.64
N LEU A 236 -9.14 3.53 6.77
CA LEU A 236 -10.07 4.64 7.00
C LEU A 236 -10.91 4.45 8.26
N LEU A 237 -11.38 3.22 8.53
CA LEU A 237 -12.12 2.91 9.74
C LEU A 237 -11.25 3.06 11.00
N LEU A 238 -9.99 2.64 10.93
CA LEU A 238 -9.04 2.83 12.04
C LEU A 238 -8.78 4.32 12.29
N ILE A 239 -8.51 5.10 11.24
CA ILE A 239 -8.28 6.55 11.34
C ILE A 239 -9.50 7.24 11.93
N ALA A 240 -10.71 6.92 11.47
CA ALA A 240 -11.96 7.50 11.97
C ALA A 240 -12.16 7.19 13.46
N LYS A 241 -11.89 5.96 13.89
CA LYS A 241 -11.98 5.56 15.30
C LYS A 241 -11.04 6.40 16.18
N PHE A 242 -9.81 6.63 15.74
CA PHE A 242 -8.84 7.43 16.50
C PHE A 242 -9.17 8.93 16.48
N SER A 243 -9.74 9.45 15.38
CA SER A 243 -10.21 10.85 15.30
C SER A 243 -11.38 11.11 16.26
N LEU A 244 -12.34 10.17 16.35
CA LEU A 244 -13.47 10.27 17.29
C LEU A 244 -13.01 10.28 18.75
N LEU A 245 -11.99 9.50 19.10
CA LEU A 245 -11.43 9.49 20.47
C LEU A 245 -10.77 10.82 20.87
N ARG A 246 -10.47 11.69 19.90
CA ARG A 246 -9.88 13.02 20.09
C ARG A 246 -10.93 14.15 20.14
N GLY A 247 -12.21 13.88 19.90
CA GLY A 247 -13.25 14.92 19.80
C GLY A 247 -13.11 15.82 18.57
N GLU A 248 -12.28 15.45 17.60
CA GLU A 248 -12.21 16.10 16.29
C GLU A 248 -13.42 15.61 15.45
N LYS A 249 -14.39 16.51 15.19
CA LYS A 249 -15.49 16.27 14.25
C LYS A 249 -15.06 16.48 12.81
#